data_a484ff28828f9ee20c04de870e8e497a
#
_entry.id   a484ff28828f9ee20c04de870e8e497a
#
_cell.length_a   1.000
_cell.length_b   1.000
_cell.length_c   1.000
_cell.angle_alpha   90.00
_cell.angle_beta   90.00
_cell.angle_gamma   90.00
#
_symmetry.space_group_name_H-M   'P 1'
#
loop_
_entity.id
_entity.type
_entity.pdbx_description
1 polymer ?
#
loop_
_entity_poly.entity_id
_entity_poly.type
_entity_poly.pdbx_seq_one_letter_code
_entity_poly.pdbx_strand_id
1 'polypeptide(L)'
;LCLYRLMKKSPEEYTVSLRDVRLDSYMLKQIVSNGLPAGIQNSVIAIANVVVQSNINSFGKLAVAGCGAYSKVEGFGFLPITCFSMGLTTFISQNLGAKKYDRAKKGARIGILCSISMAEIVGIIVYFASPVFIAAFNNDPKVIAFGVKEAHIITLFYFLLAFSHCIAGLMRGAGRATVPMFVMLGCWCVIRVTYITIAVKLHPVIQTVFWAYPLTWSLSSILFLVFYLKSDWIHGFEKKRN
;
A
#
# COMPACT_ATOMS: atom_id res chain seq x y z
N LEU A 1 -17.63 -7.84 -19.36
CA LEU A 1 -18.71 -8.49 -18.60
C LEU A 1 -19.48 -7.46 -17.75
N CYS A 2 -18.85 -6.63 -16.91
CA CYS A 2 -19.52 -5.61 -16.08
C CYS A 2 -20.29 -4.58 -16.93
N LEU A 3 -19.66 -4.04 -17.97
CA LEU A 3 -20.31 -3.06 -18.87
C LEU A 3 -21.54 -3.65 -19.58
N TYR A 4 -21.41 -4.88 -20.09
CA TYR A 4 -22.51 -5.58 -20.73
C TYR A 4 -23.69 -5.82 -19.76
N ARG A 5 -23.39 -6.13 -18.49
CA ARG A 5 -24.42 -6.35 -17.48
C ARG A 5 -25.12 -5.03 -17.10
N LEU A 6 -24.38 -3.93 -16.98
CA LEU A 6 -24.93 -2.60 -16.73
C LEU A 6 -25.80 -2.08 -17.90
N MET A 7 -25.46 -2.45 -19.14
CA MET A 7 -26.21 -2.03 -20.33
C MET A 7 -27.45 -2.88 -20.61
N LYS A 8 -27.45 -4.17 -20.26
CA LYS A 8 -28.54 -5.10 -20.67
C LYS A 8 -29.33 -5.76 -19.54
N LYS A 9 -28.78 -5.84 -18.33
CA LYS A 9 -29.39 -6.64 -17.22
C LYS A 9 -29.54 -5.86 -15.92
N SER A 10 -29.32 -4.56 -15.91
CA SER A 10 -29.56 -3.71 -14.74
C SER A 10 -30.98 -3.16 -14.74
N PRO A 11 -31.61 -2.89 -13.56
CA PRO A 11 -32.83 -2.12 -13.45
C PRO A 11 -32.69 -0.76 -14.18
N GLU A 12 -33.78 -0.21 -14.67
CA GLU A 12 -33.77 1.03 -15.48
C GLU A 12 -33.00 2.18 -14.80
N GLU A 13 -33.09 2.29 -13.48
CA GLU A 13 -32.38 3.31 -12.67
C GLU A 13 -30.84 3.23 -12.78
N TYR A 14 -30.28 2.06 -13.11
CA TYR A 14 -28.82 1.81 -13.17
C TYR A 14 -28.34 1.42 -14.58
N THR A 15 -29.23 1.50 -15.58
CA THR A 15 -28.88 1.16 -16.96
C THR A 15 -27.99 2.23 -17.56
N VAL A 16 -26.82 1.84 -18.05
CA VAL A 16 -25.90 2.75 -18.75
C VAL A 16 -26.14 2.69 -20.25
N SER A 17 -26.55 3.80 -20.84
CA SER A 17 -26.64 3.98 -22.30
C SER A 17 -25.38 4.67 -22.81
N LEU A 18 -24.71 4.09 -23.81
CA LEU A 18 -23.53 4.72 -24.42
C LEU A 18 -23.84 6.04 -25.12
N ARG A 19 -25.10 6.28 -25.46
CA ARG A 19 -25.57 7.54 -26.10
C ARG A 19 -25.61 8.71 -25.10
N ASP A 20 -25.75 8.39 -23.79
CA ASP A 20 -25.89 9.39 -22.75
C ASP A 20 -24.53 9.66 -22.04
N VAL A 21 -23.46 8.98 -22.46
CA VAL A 21 -22.12 9.23 -21.94
C VAL A 21 -21.64 10.61 -22.40
N ARG A 22 -21.58 11.53 -21.44
CA ARG A 22 -21.08 12.90 -21.65
C ARG A 22 -19.96 13.19 -20.67
N LEU A 23 -18.99 14.01 -21.09
CA LEU A 23 -17.95 14.52 -20.23
C LEU A 23 -18.53 15.64 -19.36
N ASP A 24 -18.72 15.35 -18.08
CA ASP A 24 -19.06 16.33 -17.07
C ASP A 24 -17.75 16.89 -16.45
N SER A 25 -17.53 18.20 -16.62
CA SER A 25 -16.30 18.87 -16.17
C SER A 25 -16.13 18.80 -14.66
N TYR A 26 -17.20 18.82 -13.88
CA TYR A 26 -17.15 18.72 -12.42
C TYR A 26 -16.72 17.30 -12.00
N MET A 27 -17.35 16.27 -12.55
CA MET A 27 -16.99 14.88 -12.29
C MET A 27 -15.59 14.55 -12.78
N LEU A 28 -15.19 15.02 -13.95
CA LEU A 28 -13.84 14.86 -14.48
C LEU A 28 -12.80 15.47 -13.54
N LYS A 29 -13.03 16.69 -13.05
CA LYS A 29 -12.14 17.33 -12.06
C LYS A 29 -12.02 16.53 -10.79
N GLN A 30 -13.09 15.95 -10.28
CA GLN A 30 -13.10 15.08 -9.10
C GLN A 30 -12.28 13.79 -9.33
N ILE A 31 -12.48 13.15 -10.48
CA ILE A 31 -11.75 11.92 -10.86
C ILE A 31 -10.27 12.24 -10.98
N VAL A 32 -9.89 13.29 -11.69
CA VAL A 32 -8.49 13.68 -11.88
C VAL A 32 -7.85 14.10 -10.57
N SER A 33 -8.51 14.87 -9.72
CA SER A 33 -7.96 15.34 -8.44
C SER A 33 -7.68 14.23 -7.44
N ASN A 34 -8.33 13.09 -7.56
CA ASN A 34 -8.10 11.91 -6.71
C ASN A 34 -7.25 10.85 -7.42
N GLY A 35 -7.49 10.63 -8.71
CA GLY A 35 -6.80 9.60 -9.50
C GLY A 35 -5.37 9.96 -9.83
N LEU A 36 -5.10 11.20 -10.24
CA LEU A 36 -3.75 11.64 -10.62
C LEU A 36 -2.74 11.53 -9.47
N PRO A 37 -3.04 12.00 -8.22
CA PRO A 37 -2.12 11.80 -7.10
C PRO A 37 -1.85 10.31 -6.81
N ALA A 38 -2.86 9.45 -6.90
CA ALA A 38 -2.68 8.01 -6.69
C ALA A 38 -1.85 7.38 -7.82
N GLY A 39 -2.04 7.80 -9.06
CA GLY A 39 -1.23 7.37 -10.21
C GLY A 39 0.23 7.78 -10.06
N ILE A 40 0.51 9.04 -9.75
CA ILE A 40 1.87 9.54 -9.48
C ILE A 40 2.51 8.76 -8.34
N GLN A 41 1.80 8.57 -7.22
CA GLN A 41 2.28 7.79 -6.08
C GLN A 41 2.74 6.40 -6.50
N ASN A 42 1.91 5.66 -7.23
CA ASN A 42 2.24 4.29 -7.65
C ASN A 42 3.42 4.26 -8.63
N SER A 43 3.50 5.18 -9.56
CA SER A 43 4.60 5.29 -10.52
C SER A 43 5.94 5.56 -9.83
N VAL A 44 5.95 6.49 -8.87
CA VAL A 44 7.18 6.85 -8.15
C VAL A 44 7.63 5.71 -7.22
N ILE A 45 6.68 5.00 -6.57
CA ILE A 45 7.00 3.80 -5.78
C ILE A 45 7.61 2.71 -6.68
N ALA A 46 7.07 2.51 -7.89
CA ALA A 46 7.63 1.56 -8.85
C ALA A 46 9.07 1.91 -9.24
N ILE A 47 9.37 3.18 -9.50
CA ILE A 47 10.74 3.65 -9.77
C ILE A 47 11.66 3.40 -8.57
N ALA A 48 11.21 3.70 -7.34
CA ALA A 48 11.99 3.43 -6.14
C ALA A 48 12.30 1.94 -5.97
N ASN A 49 11.35 1.06 -6.29
CA ASN A 49 11.58 -0.39 -6.27
C ASN A 49 12.61 -0.85 -7.32
N VAL A 50 12.70 -0.18 -8.48
CA VAL A 50 13.77 -0.44 -9.46
C VAL A 50 15.15 -0.12 -8.86
N VAL A 51 15.29 0.96 -8.11
CA VAL A 51 16.55 1.31 -7.44
C VAL A 51 16.89 0.27 -6.37
N VAL A 52 15.92 -0.19 -5.58
CA VAL A 52 16.11 -1.29 -4.62
C VAL A 52 16.59 -2.56 -5.33
N GLN A 53 15.91 -2.96 -6.40
CA GLN A 53 16.27 -4.14 -7.19
C GLN A 53 17.67 -4.03 -7.80
N SER A 54 18.05 -2.85 -8.28
CA SER A 54 19.41 -2.60 -8.81
C SER A 54 20.47 -2.83 -7.73
N ASN A 55 20.22 -2.41 -6.49
CA ASN A 55 21.12 -2.68 -5.37
C ASN A 55 21.17 -4.18 -5.01
N ILE A 56 20.01 -4.88 -5.00
CA ILE A 56 20.00 -6.34 -4.78
C ILE A 56 20.81 -7.06 -5.86
N ASN A 57 20.73 -6.61 -7.12
CA ASN A 57 21.47 -7.20 -8.23
C ASN A 57 23.00 -7.16 -8.03
N SER A 58 23.53 -6.15 -7.32
CA SER A 58 24.95 -6.04 -7.02
C SER A 58 25.48 -7.13 -6.08
N PHE A 59 24.59 -7.81 -5.32
CA PHE A 59 24.94 -8.93 -4.45
C PHE A 59 24.97 -10.29 -5.14
N GLY A 60 24.75 -10.32 -6.47
CA GLY A 60 24.93 -11.49 -7.31
C GLY A 60 23.65 -12.33 -7.51
N LYS A 61 23.77 -13.32 -8.40
CA LYS A 61 22.63 -14.10 -8.93
C LYS A 61 21.84 -14.84 -7.84
N LEU A 62 22.52 -15.37 -6.82
CA LEU A 62 21.87 -16.11 -5.73
C LEU A 62 20.99 -15.21 -4.87
N ALA A 63 21.47 -13.99 -4.59
CA ALA A 63 20.68 -12.97 -3.88
C ALA A 63 19.45 -12.56 -4.67
N VAL A 64 19.61 -12.29 -5.96
CA VAL A 64 18.49 -11.94 -6.85
C VAL A 64 17.43 -13.04 -6.89
N ALA A 65 17.87 -14.31 -7.02
CA ALA A 65 16.95 -15.44 -7.03
C ALA A 65 16.21 -15.61 -5.70
N GLY A 66 16.91 -15.44 -4.57
CA GLY A 66 16.31 -15.55 -3.22
C GLY A 66 15.31 -14.44 -2.94
N CYS A 67 15.67 -13.18 -3.19
CA CYS A 67 14.77 -12.05 -3.03
C CYS A 67 13.59 -12.13 -4.01
N GLY A 68 13.80 -12.60 -5.25
CA GLY A 68 12.74 -12.83 -6.22
C GLY A 68 11.75 -13.92 -5.80
N ALA A 69 12.23 -14.99 -5.15
CA ALA A 69 11.36 -16.02 -4.57
C ALA A 69 10.55 -15.46 -3.38
N TYR A 70 11.20 -14.71 -2.48
CA TYR A 70 10.51 -14.05 -1.38
C TYR A 70 9.45 -13.05 -1.86
N SER A 71 9.74 -12.24 -2.88
CA SER A 71 8.77 -11.27 -3.43
C SER A 71 7.47 -11.93 -3.91
N LYS A 72 7.53 -13.18 -4.39
CA LYS A 72 6.31 -13.93 -4.74
C LYS A 72 5.50 -14.34 -3.50
N VAL A 73 6.19 -14.74 -2.43
CA VAL A 73 5.56 -15.06 -1.14
C VAL A 73 4.95 -13.81 -0.53
N GLU A 74 5.70 -12.69 -0.52
CA GLU A 74 5.25 -11.39 -0.05
C GLU A 74 4.00 -10.92 -0.79
N GLY A 75 3.91 -11.15 -2.09
CA GLY A 75 2.73 -10.79 -2.90
C GLY A 75 1.44 -11.37 -2.34
N PHE A 76 1.45 -12.61 -1.86
CA PHE A 76 0.29 -13.21 -1.19
C PHE A 76 0.02 -12.56 0.18
N GLY A 77 1.06 -12.26 0.96
CA GLY A 77 0.94 -11.57 2.24
C GLY A 77 0.39 -10.13 2.11
N PHE A 78 0.63 -9.50 0.97
CA PHE A 78 0.18 -8.14 0.69
C PHE A 78 -1.31 -8.04 0.34
N LEU A 79 -1.94 -9.13 -0.13
CA LEU A 79 -3.36 -9.14 -0.53
C LEU A 79 -4.31 -8.70 0.59
N PRO A 80 -4.26 -9.25 1.81
CA PRO A 80 -5.13 -8.80 2.90
C PRO A 80 -4.97 -7.31 3.20
N ILE A 81 -3.74 -6.79 3.21
CA ILE A 81 -3.43 -5.39 3.50
C ILE A 81 -4.11 -4.48 2.47
N THR A 82 -3.98 -4.80 1.19
CA THR A 82 -4.60 -4.02 0.11
C THR A 82 -6.12 -4.11 0.14
N CYS A 83 -6.69 -5.28 0.43
CA CYS A 83 -8.14 -5.47 0.56
C CYS A 83 -8.72 -4.61 1.69
N PHE A 84 -8.09 -4.59 2.87
CA PHE A 84 -8.52 -3.72 3.98
C PHE A 84 -8.40 -2.24 3.64
N SER A 85 -7.32 -1.83 2.97
CA SER A 85 -7.13 -0.45 2.54
C SER A 85 -8.21 0.00 1.54
N MET A 86 -8.54 -0.85 0.57
CA MET A 86 -9.61 -0.58 -0.41
C MET A 86 -10.99 -0.57 0.24
N GLY A 87 -11.27 -1.54 1.13
CA GLY A 87 -12.50 -1.61 1.90
C GLY A 87 -12.70 -0.36 2.76
N LEU A 88 -11.65 0.09 3.46
CA LEU A 88 -11.69 1.34 4.22
C LEU A 88 -11.92 2.56 3.34
N THR A 89 -11.28 2.65 2.18
CA THR A 89 -11.50 3.76 1.24
C THR A 89 -12.98 3.86 0.87
N THR A 90 -13.60 2.76 0.51
CA THR A 90 -15.03 2.70 0.15
C THR A 90 -15.93 2.98 1.34
N PHE A 91 -15.67 2.33 2.47
CA PHE A 91 -16.47 2.51 3.69
C PHE A 91 -16.46 3.96 4.18
N ILE A 92 -15.28 4.59 4.21
CA ILE A 92 -15.13 5.98 4.66
C ILE A 92 -15.84 6.93 3.69
N SER A 93 -15.62 6.80 2.38
CA SER A 93 -16.25 7.69 1.40
C SER A 93 -17.77 7.62 1.44
N GLN A 94 -18.36 6.43 1.56
CA GLN A 94 -19.80 6.25 1.66
C GLN A 94 -20.38 6.84 2.95
N ASN A 95 -19.73 6.62 4.11
CA ASN A 95 -20.23 7.13 5.39
C ASN A 95 -20.06 8.66 5.50
N LEU A 96 -18.99 9.22 4.99
CA LEU A 96 -18.80 10.68 4.94
C LEU A 96 -19.79 11.33 3.98
N GLY A 97 -20.02 10.72 2.80
CA GLY A 97 -21.03 11.18 1.85
C GLY A 97 -22.45 11.17 2.43
N ALA A 98 -22.77 10.17 3.27
CA ALA A 98 -24.03 10.06 4.01
C ALA A 98 -24.06 10.87 5.31
N LYS A 99 -23.02 11.67 5.62
CA LYS A 99 -22.85 12.46 6.87
C LYS A 99 -22.91 11.62 8.15
N LYS A 100 -22.60 10.31 8.07
CA LYS A 100 -22.56 9.38 9.21
C LYS A 100 -21.17 9.36 9.86
N TYR A 101 -20.76 10.48 10.44
CA TYR A 101 -19.40 10.73 10.92
C TYR A 101 -18.95 9.76 12.02
N ASP A 102 -19.84 9.49 13.01
CA ASP A 102 -19.52 8.55 14.10
C ASP A 102 -19.32 7.12 13.60
N ARG A 103 -20.11 6.71 12.60
CA ARG A 103 -19.96 5.41 11.96
C ARG A 103 -18.65 5.34 11.20
N ALA A 104 -18.26 6.41 10.50
CA ALA A 104 -16.96 6.50 9.81
C ALA A 104 -15.80 6.37 10.80
N LYS A 105 -15.85 7.08 11.96
CA LYS A 105 -14.81 6.99 13.01
C LYS A 105 -14.67 5.58 13.57
N LYS A 106 -15.80 4.97 13.98
CA LYS A 106 -15.80 3.62 14.54
C LYS A 106 -15.29 2.59 13.55
N GLY A 107 -15.78 2.64 12.31
CA GLY A 107 -15.36 1.74 11.25
C GLY A 107 -13.90 1.92 10.87
N ALA A 108 -13.37 3.15 10.86
CA ALA A 108 -11.96 3.41 10.65
C ALA A 108 -11.08 2.71 11.70
N ARG A 109 -11.40 2.87 13.00
CA ARG A 109 -10.64 2.23 14.08
C ARG A 109 -10.67 0.71 13.99
N ILE A 110 -11.86 0.13 13.81
CA ILE A 110 -12.02 -1.32 13.68
C ILE A 110 -11.28 -1.84 12.45
N GLY A 111 -11.44 -1.19 11.29
CA GLY A 111 -10.79 -1.61 10.05
C GLY A 111 -9.26 -1.55 10.13
N ILE A 112 -8.70 -0.52 10.77
CA ILE A 112 -7.25 -0.41 11.00
C ILE A 112 -6.77 -1.54 11.92
N LEU A 113 -7.45 -1.78 13.05
CA LEU A 113 -7.08 -2.85 13.98
C LEU A 113 -7.15 -4.24 13.33
N CYS A 114 -8.24 -4.53 12.60
CA CYS A 114 -8.38 -5.80 11.88
C CYS A 114 -7.27 -5.98 10.83
N SER A 115 -6.93 -4.93 10.11
CA SER A 115 -5.86 -5.00 9.10
C SER A 115 -4.49 -5.26 9.74
N ILE A 116 -4.17 -4.55 10.82
CA ILE A 116 -2.93 -4.75 11.57
C ILE A 116 -2.84 -6.18 12.10
N SER A 117 -3.90 -6.66 12.76
CA SER A 117 -3.93 -8.01 13.31
C SER A 117 -3.79 -9.09 12.23
N MET A 118 -4.50 -8.93 11.11
CA MET A 118 -4.41 -9.86 10.00
C MET A 118 -3.01 -9.84 9.35
N ALA A 119 -2.44 -8.65 9.15
CA ALA A 119 -1.11 -8.51 8.58
C ALA A 119 -0.04 -9.16 9.46
N GLU A 120 -0.15 -9.00 10.78
CA GLU A 120 0.80 -9.60 11.71
C GLU A 120 0.64 -11.13 11.80
N ILE A 121 -0.59 -11.64 11.78
CA ILE A 121 -0.83 -13.10 11.69
C ILE A 121 -0.18 -13.67 10.44
N VAL A 122 -0.37 -13.04 9.28
CA VAL A 122 0.27 -13.45 8.03
C VAL A 122 1.79 -13.31 8.13
N GLY A 123 2.28 -12.21 8.72
CA GLY A 123 3.70 -11.98 8.95
C GLY A 123 4.36 -13.09 9.78
N ILE A 124 3.71 -13.49 10.88
CA ILE A 124 4.17 -14.58 11.74
C ILE A 124 4.18 -15.92 10.98
N ILE A 125 3.12 -16.21 10.20
CA ILE A 125 3.07 -17.43 9.39
C ILE A 125 4.22 -17.44 8.38
N VAL A 126 4.43 -16.34 7.66
CA VAL A 126 5.52 -16.23 6.67
C VAL A 126 6.88 -16.29 7.35
N TYR A 127 7.05 -15.69 8.53
CA TYR A 127 8.30 -15.76 9.29
C TYR A 127 8.74 -17.21 9.54
N PHE A 128 7.86 -18.04 10.08
CA PHE A 128 8.17 -19.44 10.40
C PHE A 128 8.16 -20.35 9.17
N ALA A 129 7.26 -20.12 8.22
CA ALA A 129 7.11 -20.96 7.04
C ALA A 129 7.97 -20.51 5.83
N SER A 130 8.71 -19.41 5.94
CA SER A 130 9.52 -18.87 4.83
C SER A 130 10.47 -19.89 4.20
N PRO A 131 11.16 -20.79 4.94
CA PRO A 131 12.02 -21.77 4.30
C PRO A 131 11.25 -22.70 3.34
N VAL A 132 10.05 -23.13 3.76
CA VAL A 132 9.20 -24.02 2.96
C VAL A 132 8.60 -23.28 1.76
N PHE A 133 8.11 -22.07 1.99
CA PHE A 133 7.50 -21.28 0.92
C PHE A 133 8.53 -20.88 -0.16
N ILE A 134 9.75 -20.51 0.25
CA ILE A 134 10.80 -20.14 -0.69
C ILE A 134 11.33 -21.38 -1.41
N ALA A 135 11.46 -22.53 -0.73
CA ALA A 135 11.85 -23.79 -1.34
C ALA A 135 10.89 -24.25 -2.43
N ALA A 136 9.61 -23.88 -2.37
CA ALA A 136 8.65 -24.16 -3.44
C ALA A 136 8.98 -23.46 -4.77
N PHE A 137 9.80 -22.38 -4.74
CA PHE A 137 10.22 -21.66 -5.94
C PHE A 137 11.65 -21.96 -6.36
N ASN A 138 12.52 -22.39 -5.43
CA ASN A 138 13.91 -22.71 -5.74
C ASN A 138 14.49 -23.69 -4.69
N ASN A 139 15.13 -24.76 -5.16
CA ASN A 139 15.69 -25.81 -4.30
C ASN A 139 17.15 -25.56 -3.84
N ASP A 140 17.83 -24.51 -4.33
CA ASP A 140 19.20 -24.19 -3.93
C ASP A 140 19.20 -23.65 -2.48
N PRO A 141 19.91 -24.32 -1.54
CA PRO A 141 19.95 -23.89 -0.15
C PRO A 141 20.49 -22.46 0.05
N LYS A 142 21.39 -22.01 -0.84
CA LYS A 142 21.94 -20.65 -0.77
C LYS A 142 20.90 -19.61 -1.18
N VAL A 143 20.09 -19.91 -2.20
CA VAL A 143 18.97 -19.07 -2.64
C VAL A 143 17.92 -18.98 -1.55
N ILE A 144 17.55 -20.11 -0.94
CA ILE A 144 16.61 -20.16 0.19
C ILE A 144 17.11 -19.30 1.34
N ALA A 145 18.39 -19.40 1.70
CA ALA A 145 18.97 -18.64 2.79
C ALA A 145 18.88 -17.10 2.58
N PHE A 146 19.03 -16.61 1.35
CA PHE A 146 18.84 -15.19 1.05
C PHE A 146 17.38 -14.74 1.22
N GLY A 147 16.43 -15.49 0.68
CA GLY A 147 15.02 -15.13 0.81
C GLY A 147 14.51 -15.26 2.25
N VAL A 148 14.97 -16.24 3.02
CA VAL A 148 14.64 -16.38 4.44
C VAL A 148 15.19 -15.21 5.26
N LYS A 149 16.41 -14.75 4.99
CA LYS A 149 16.96 -13.55 5.66
C LYS A 149 16.12 -12.31 5.39
N GLU A 150 15.64 -12.14 4.16
CA GLU A 150 14.74 -11.04 3.82
C GLU A 150 13.40 -11.17 4.54
N ALA A 151 12.78 -12.36 4.48
CA ALA A 151 11.53 -12.66 5.17
C ALA A 151 11.60 -12.34 6.66
N HIS A 152 12.65 -12.81 7.36
CA HIS A 152 12.81 -12.64 8.80
C HIS A 152 12.98 -11.16 9.22
N ILE A 153 13.48 -10.30 8.35
CA ILE A 153 13.59 -8.86 8.66
C ILE A 153 12.26 -8.15 8.36
N ILE A 154 11.64 -8.45 7.24
CA ILE A 154 10.53 -7.64 6.73
C ILE A 154 9.20 -8.02 7.39
N THR A 155 8.93 -9.31 7.59
CA THR A 155 7.61 -9.79 8.04
C THR A 155 7.23 -9.32 9.45
N LEU A 156 8.21 -9.12 10.34
CA LEU A 156 8.01 -8.60 11.69
C LEU A 156 7.47 -7.16 11.72
N PHE A 157 7.48 -6.47 10.60
CA PHE A 157 7.02 -5.08 10.48
C PHE A 157 5.80 -4.92 9.57
N TYR A 158 5.12 -6.02 9.24
CA TYR A 158 3.91 -5.98 8.42
C TYR A 158 2.79 -5.15 9.04
N PHE A 159 2.73 -5.06 10.36
CA PHE A 159 1.78 -4.19 11.06
C PHE A 159 1.95 -2.70 10.70
N LEU A 160 3.20 -2.22 10.51
CA LEU A 160 3.48 -0.84 10.08
C LEU A 160 3.04 -0.61 8.63
N LEU A 161 3.28 -1.60 7.78
CA LEU A 161 2.84 -1.58 6.40
C LEU A 161 1.32 -1.50 6.31
N ALA A 162 0.61 -2.38 7.05
CA ALA A 162 -0.84 -2.42 7.11
C ALA A 162 -1.43 -1.11 7.64
N PHE A 163 -0.86 -0.57 8.71
CA PHE A 163 -1.24 0.73 9.26
C PHE A 163 -1.11 1.84 8.23
N SER A 164 0.05 1.96 7.58
CA SER A 164 0.30 2.99 6.56
C SER A 164 -0.68 2.89 5.39
N HIS A 165 -0.95 1.68 4.89
CA HIS A 165 -1.90 1.44 3.81
C HIS A 165 -3.34 1.77 4.20
N CYS A 166 -3.75 1.42 5.42
CA CYS A 166 -5.10 1.71 5.93
C CYS A 166 -5.34 3.20 6.11
N ILE A 167 -4.38 3.93 6.69
CA ILE A 167 -4.50 5.39 6.83
C ILE A 167 -4.47 6.07 5.45
N ALA A 168 -3.62 5.60 4.53
CA ALA A 168 -3.63 6.09 3.15
C ALA A 168 -4.98 5.84 2.46
N GLY A 169 -5.58 4.67 2.65
CA GLY A 169 -6.93 4.33 2.17
C GLY A 169 -8.01 5.23 2.78
N LEU A 170 -7.95 5.44 4.09
CA LEU A 170 -8.85 6.35 4.81
C LEU A 170 -8.75 7.78 4.27
N MET A 171 -7.54 8.31 4.08
CA MET A 171 -7.34 9.66 3.54
C MET A 171 -7.85 9.78 2.10
N ARG A 172 -7.66 8.76 1.25
CA ARG A 172 -8.26 8.72 -0.09
C ARG A 172 -9.78 8.70 -0.02
N GLY A 173 -10.36 7.88 0.86
CA GLY A 173 -11.81 7.83 1.11
C GLY A 173 -12.39 9.13 1.64
N ALA A 174 -11.58 9.92 2.35
CA ALA A 174 -11.94 11.28 2.82
C ALA A 174 -11.69 12.37 1.75
N GLY A 175 -11.35 12.01 0.50
CA GLY A 175 -11.09 12.97 -0.57
C GLY A 175 -9.78 13.74 -0.46
N ARG A 176 -8.83 13.25 0.37
CA ARG A 176 -7.51 13.86 0.60
C ARG A 176 -6.39 12.99 0.04
N ALA A 177 -6.50 12.59 -1.23
CA ALA A 177 -5.54 11.69 -1.89
C ALA A 177 -4.10 12.26 -2.00
N THR A 178 -3.94 13.57 -1.92
CA THR A 178 -2.63 14.23 -1.94
C THR A 178 -1.79 13.95 -0.68
N VAL A 179 -2.42 13.76 0.49
CA VAL A 179 -1.70 13.47 1.73
C VAL A 179 -0.91 12.16 1.64
N PRO A 180 -1.54 11.00 1.33
CA PRO A 180 -0.78 9.76 1.17
C PRO A 180 0.24 9.82 0.03
N MET A 181 -0.03 10.56 -1.05
CA MET A 181 0.94 10.77 -2.12
C MET A 181 2.24 11.38 -1.57
N PHE A 182 2.17 12.52 -0.88
CA PHE A 182 3.37 13.20 -0.37
C PHE A 182 4.08 12.40 0.73
N VAL A 183 3.35 11.78 1.66
CA VAL A 183 3.95 10.97 2.73
C VAL A 183 4.70 9.77 2.14
N MET A 184 4.06 9.03 1.24
CA MET A 184 4.69 7.85 0.65
C MET A 184 5.82 8.22 -0.31
N LEU A 185 5.68 9.29 -1.09
CA LEU A 185 6.74 9.79 -1.95
C LEU A 185 7.98 10.19 -1.12
N GLY A 186 7.79 10.92 -0.04
CA GLY A 186 8.88 11.30 0.86
C GLY A 186 9.55 10.08 1.51
N CYS A 187 8.76 9.23 2.17
CA CYS A 187 9.31 8.12 2.94
C CYS A 187 9.78 6.95 2.07
N TRP A 188 8.95 6.51 1.10
CA TRP A 188 9.21 5.28 0.35
C TRP A 188 10.07 5.48 -0.89
N CYS A 189 10.20 6.71 -1.36
CA CYS A 189 11.06 7.02 -2.49
C CYS A 189 12.28 7.81 -2.03
N VAL A 190 12.13 9.06 -1.58
CA VAL A 190 13.28 9.90 -1.25
C VAL A 190 14.13 9.27 -0.15
N ILE A 191 13.53 8.99 1.02
CA ILE A 191 14.30 8.48 2.17
C ILE A 191 14.81 7.07 1.92
N ARG A 192 14.02 6.18 1.30
CA ARG A 192 14.45 4.82 1.00
C ARG A 192 15.64 4.80 0.04
N VAL A 193 15.56 5.53 -1.06
CA VAL A 193 16.63 5.57 -2.06
C VAL A 193 17.89 6.19 -1.48
N THR A 194 17.75 7.31 -0.74
CA THR A 194 18.88 7.96 -0.08
C THR A 194 19.54 7.03 0.95
N TYR A 195 18.74 6.38 1.81
CA TYR A 195 19.24 5.42 2.79
C TYR A 195 20.01 4.29 2.12
N ILE A 196 19.42 3.61 1.14
CA ILE A 196 20.08 2.48 0.47
C ILE A 196 21.38 2.94 -0.21
N THR A 197 21.36 4.07 -0.90
CA THR A 197 22.55 4.59 -1.62
C THR A 197 23.71 4.90 -0.68
N ILE A 198 23.43 5.42 0.51
CA ILE A 198 24.46 5.75 1.50
C ILE A 198 24.85 4.50 2.30
N ALA A 199 23.86 3.78 2.84
CA ALA A 199 24.10 2.70 3.78
C ALA A 199 24.79 1.48 3.13
N VAL A 200 24.48 1.15 1.88
CA VAL A 200 25.18 0.07 1.14
C VAL A 200 26.65 0.42 0.85
N LYS A 201 26.96 1.70 0.66
CA LYS A 201 28.37 2.13 0.52
C LYS A 201 29.17 2.01 1.82
N LEU A 202 28.51 2.25 2.96
CA LEU A 202 29.16 2.17 4.29
C LEU A 202 29.23 0.71 4.78
N HIS A 203 28.17 -0.06 4.57
CA HIS A 203 28.05 -1.45 4.98
C HIS A 203 27.51 -2.29 3.81
N PRO A 204 28.41 -2.86 2.96
CA PRO A 204 28.04 -3.60 1.76
C PRO A 204 27.52 -5.02 2.08
N VAL A 205 26.46 -5.10 2.88
CA VAL A 205 25.75 -6.35 3.21
C VAL A 205 24.29 -6.24 2.79
N ILE A 206 23.73 -7.33 2.27
CA ILE A 206 22.37 -7.33 1.71
C ILE A 206 21.29 -6.96 2.74
N GLN A 207 21.50 -7.30 4.01
CA GLN A 207 20.60 -6.95 5.11
C GLN A 207 20.39 -5.43 5.22
N THR A 208 21.41 -4.63 4.87
CA THR A 208 21.29 -3.17 4.82
C THR A 208 20.16 -2.72 3.88
N VAL A 209 20.00 -3.41 2.74
CA VAL A 209 18.91 -3.15 1.81
C VAL A 209 17.56 -3.53 2.42
N PHE A 210 17.48 -4.68 3.12
CA PHE A 210 16.24 -5.16 3.73
C PHE A 210 15.74 -4.24 4.85
N TRP A 211 16.63 -3.67 5.65
CA TRP A 211 16.28 -2.72 6.71
C TRP A 211 15.69 -1.40 6.20
N ALA A 212 15.85 -1.09 4.92
CA ALA A 212 15.22 0.07 4.32
C ALA A 212 13.68 0.02 4.38
N TYR A 213 13.08 -1.18 4.34
CA TYR A 213 11.63 -1.37 4.39
C TYR A 213 11.06 -1.02 5.78
N PRO A 214 11.50 -1.67 6.88
CA PRO A 214 11.04 -1.32 8.23
C PRO A 214 11.25 0.15 8.58
N LEU A 215 12.39 0.72 8.22
CA LEU A 215 12.71 2.13 8.49
C LEU A 215 11.71 3.06 7.81
N THR A 216 11.46 2.85 6.52
CA THR A 216 10.55 3.72 5.77
C THR A 216 9.08 3.51 6.14
N TRP A 217 8.69 2.29 6.51
CA TRP A 217 7.35 1.99 7.03
C TRP A 217 7.12 2.60 8.40
N SER A 218 8.12 2.56 9.29
CA SER A 218 8.05 3.22 10.60
C SER A 218 7.85 4.71 10.44
N LEU A 219 8.65 5.36 9.60
CA LEU A 219 8.57 6.80 9.38
C LEU A 219 7.24 7.21 8.76
N SER A 220 6.78 6.49 7.72
CA SER A 220 5.48 6.75 7.12
C SER A 220 4.33 6.54 8.11
N SER A 221 4.42 5.52 8.96
CA SER A 221 3.41 5.25 10.00
C SER A 221 3.34 6.36 11.03
N ILE A 222 4.47 6.91 11.46
CA ILE A 222 4.52 8.07 12.38
C ILE A 222 3.86 9.28 11.73
N LEU A 223 4.22 9.62 10.49
CA LEU A 223 3.62 10.74 9.77
C LEU A 223 2.12 10.55 9.58
N PHE A 224 1.68 9.36 9.18
CA PHE A 224 0.26 9.05 9.04
C PHE A 224 -0.48 9.12 10.37
N LEU A 225 0.11 8.68 11.48
CA LEU A 225 -0.47 8.79 12.80
C LEU A 225 -0.68 10.27 13.18
N VAL A 226 0.33 11.10 12.96
CA VAL A 226 0.23 12.55 13.22
C VAL A 226 -0.89 13.17 12.37
N PHE A 227 -0.97 12.84 11.09
CA PHE A 227 -2.05 13.32 10.22
C PHE A 227 -3.42 12.81 10.67
N TYR A 228 -3.54 11.55 11.04
CA TYR A 228 -4.79 10.95 11.52
C TYR A 228 -5.31 11.62 12.78
N LEU A 229 -4.41 11.96 13.73
CA LEU A 229 -4.77 12.57 15.01
C LEU A 229 -5.01 14.08 14.90
N LYS A 230 -4.22 14.81 14.09
CA LYS A 230 -4.27 16.28 14.03
C LYS A 230 -5.15 16.82 12.90
N SER A 231 -5.43 16.06 11.85
CA SER A 231 -6.21 16.56 10.73
C SER A 231 -7.70 16.31 10.92
N ASP A 232 -8.50 17.30 10.57
CA ASP A 232 -9.95 17.13 10.44
C ASP A 232 -10.27 16.44 9.10
N TRP A 233 -10.02 15.12 9.05
CA TRP A 233 -10.28 14.32 7.85
C TRP A 233 -11.77 14.04 7.63
N ILE A 234 -12.60 14.25 8.65
CA ILE A 234 -14.03 13.93 8.66
C ILE A 234 -14.84 14.96 7.88
N HIS A 235 -14.53 16.24 8.06
CA HIS A 235 -15.21 17.34 7.38
C HIS A 235 -14.50 17.79 6.10
N GLY A 236 -13.57 17.00 5.60
CA GLY A 236 -12.78 17.31 4.41
C GLY A 236 -13.59 17.50 3.14
N PHE A 237 -14.75 16.82 3.01
CA PHE A 237 -15.66 16.98 1.89
C PHE A 237 -16.46 18.28 1.93
N GLU A 238 -16.80 18.79 3.12
CA GLU A 238 -17.59 20.01 3.26
C GLU A 238 -16.77 21.24 2.88
N LYS A 239 -15.48 21.25 3.24
CA LYS A 239 -14.55 22.36 2.89
C LYS A 239 -14.20 22.46 1.40
N LYS A 240 -14.43 21.41 0.61
CA LYS A 240 -14.20 21.42 -0.83
C LYS A 240 -15.44 21.83 -1.63
N ARG A 241 -16.60 21.95 -0.99
CA ARG A 241 -17.89 22.22 -1.63
C ARG A 241 -18.27 23.71 -1.54
N ASN A 242 -17.63 24.47 -0.68
CA ASN A 242 -17.66 25.93 -0.59
C ASN A 242 -16.40 26.50 -1.28
#